data_c672ca578a1ba3fc22f42b8c16a69cf8
#
_entry.id   c672ca578a1ba3fc22f42b8c16a69cf8
#
_cell.length_a   1.000
_cell.length_b   1.000
_cell.length_c   1.000
_cell.angle_alpha   90.00
_cell.angle_beta   90.00
_cell.angle_gamma   90.00
#
_symmetry.space_group_name_H-M   'P 1'
#
loop_
_entity.id
_entity.type
_entity.pdbx_description
1 polymer ?
#
loop_
_entity_poly.entity_id
_entity_poly.type
_entity_poly.pdbx_seq_one_letter_code
_entity_poly.pdbx_strand_id
1 'polypeptide(L)'
;RIIEKDLDIITSFTTPIRLATYKLINIIAMSKPSELSSNKLSNILNISKTSIQSIFQALEKTHLLFHVEPYGSCVKRQRKSWEYYFLTSQIKASIYIKNGLATQNPKEYIANLSENLVAASLFKLQQNRDFGIFYDPEKGGVDFLLNTIMGDIIPIEVGIGAKNTKQVKKAISRYNSDYGIIVSNRSSRIQKEDN
;
A
#
# COMPACT_ATOMS: atom_id res chain seq x y z
N ARG A 1 -7.20 20.71 6.05
CA ARG A 1 -7.62 21.87 5.23
C ARG A 1 -7.67 21.54 3.72
N ILE A 2 -6.65 20.86 3.17
CA ILE A 2 -6.67 20.42 1.75
C ILE A 2 -7.75 19.36 1.54
N ILE A 3 -7.79 18.34 2.39
CA ILE A 3 -8.78 17.25 2.34
C ILE A 3 -10.21 17.78 2.46
N GLU A 4 -10.47 18.76 3.33
CA GLU A 4 -11.80 19.34 3.50
C GLU A 4 -12.32 20.04 2.23
N LYS A 5 -11.46 20.80 1.56
CA LYS A 5 -11.85 21.55 0.37
C LYS A 5 -12.01 20.67 -0.86
N ASP A 6 -11.09 19.73 -1.04
CA ASP A 6 -11.07 18.88 -2.25
C ASP A 6 -12.16 17.81 -2.22
N LEU A 7 -12.46 17.23 -1.04
CA LEU A 7 -13.55 16.28 -0.89
C LEU A 7 -14.94 16.93 -1.07
N ASP A 8 -15.14 18.15 -0.58
CA ASP A 8 -16.40 18.86 -0.77
C ASP A 8 -16.65 19.27 -2.23
N ILE A 9 -15.58 19.51 -3.01
CA ILE A 9 -15.67 19.85 -4.44
C ILE A 9 -15.99 18.61 -5.28
N ILE A 10 -15.43 17.44 -4.93
CA ILE A 10 -15.53 16.23 -5.75
C ILE A 10 -16.78 15.42 -5.43
N THR A 11 -17.22 15.45 -4.17
CA THR A 11 -18.38 14.68 -3.71
C THR A 11 -19.19 15.48 -2.71
N SER A 12 -20.50 15.52 -2.88
CA SER A 12 -21.45 16.08 -1.90
C SER A 12 -21.63 15.13 -0.70
N PHE A 13 -20.53 14.89 0.02
CA PHE A 13 -20.58 14.01 1.20
C PHE A 13 -21.40 14.65 2.33
N THR A 14 -22.32 13.87 2.89
CA THR A 14 -23.02 14.23 4.11
C THR A 14 -22.06 14.33 5.29
N THR A 15 -22.43 15.06 6.33
CA THR A 15 -21.59 15.21 7.54
C THR A 15 -21.12 13.87 8.14
N PRO A 16 -21.98 12.80 8.26
CA PRO A 16 -21.53 11.51 8.73
C PRO A 16 -20.45 10.87 7.85
N ILE A 17 -20.58 10.97 6.53
CA ILE A 17 -19.59 10.42 5.57
C ILE A 17 -18.27 11.18 5.66
N ARG A 18 -18.29 12.51 5.80
CA ARG A 18 -17.06 13.30 6.02
C ARG A 18 -16.32 12.88 7.28
N LEU A 19 -17.03 12.71 8.41
CA LEU A 19 -16.42 12.23 9.65
C LEU A 19 -15.84 10.82 9.50
N ALA A 20 -16.55 9.93 8.82
CA ALA A 20 -16.06 8.60 8.51
C ALA A 20 -14.81 8.64 7.61
N THR A 21 -14.73 9.58 6.65
CA THR A 21 -13.55 9.77 5.80
C THR A 21 -12.31 10.12 6.61
N TYR A 22 -12.40 11.05 7.56
CA TYR A 22 -11.27 11.39 8.44
C TYR A 22 -10.81 10.20 9.30
N LYS A 23 -11.77 9.46 9.86
CA LYS A 23 -11.45 8.24 10.61
C LYS A 23 -10.78 7.20 9.72
N LEU A 24 -11.30 7.00 8.50
CA LEU A 24 -10.74 6.06 7.53
C LEU A 24 -9.28 6.41 7.18
N ILE A 25 -8.99 7.68 6.89
CA ILE A 25 -7.62 8.14 6.60
C ILE A 25 -6.66 7.84 7.75
N ASN A 26 -7.09 8.04 9.02
CA ASN A 26 -6.28 7.69 10.18
C ASN A 26 -6.09 6.17 10.28
N ILE A 27 -7.13 5.36 10.04
CA ILE A 27 -7.04 3.90 10.06
C ILE A 27 -6.06 3.41 8.99
N ILE A 28 -6.16 3.90 7.75
CA ILE A 28 -5.24 3.53 6.66
C ILE A 28 -3.80 3.91 7.03
N ALA A 29 -3.59 5.08 7.63
CA ALA A 29 -2.25 5.50 8.02
C ALA A 29 -1.63 4.57 9.06
N MET A 30 -2.40 4.11 10.05
CA MET A 30 -1.92 3.36 11.21
C MET A 30 -1.98 1.84 11.06
N SER A 31 -2.67 1.33 10.04
CA SER A 31 -2.79 -0.11 9.80
C SER A 31 -1.83 -0.57 8.70
N LYS A 32 -1.55 -1.88 8.69
CA LYS A 32 -0.94 -2.51 7.52
C LYS A 32 -1.97 -2.60 6.40
N PRO A 33 -1.59 -2.35 5.15
CA PRO A 33 -2.52 -2.38 4.01
C PRO A 33 -3.30 -3.69 3.90
N SER A 34 -2.64 -4.83 4.12
CA SER A 34 -3.23 -6.17 4.07
C SER A 34 -4.33 -6.44 5.13
N GLU A 35 -4.41 -5.62 6.17
CA GLU A 35 -5.40 -5.77 7.26
C GLU A 35 -6.72 -5.06 6.99
N LEU A 36 -6.82 -4.28 5.92
CA LEU A 36 -7.95 -3.42 5.61
C LEU A 36 -8.89 -4.06 4.58
N SER A 37 -10.00 -4.63 5.03
CA SER A 37 -11.09 -5.04 4.15
C SER A 37 -12.29 -4.11 4.28
N SER A 38 -13.06 -3.96 3.19
CA SER A 38 -14.28 -3.14 3.21
C SER A 38 -15.27 -3.59 4.29
N ASN A 39 -15.33 -4.90 4.59
CA ASN A 39 -16.17 -5.43 5.67
C ASN A 39 -15.71 -4.95 7.04
N LYS A 40 -14.40 -5.07 7.33
CA LYS A 40 -13.81 -4.63 8.60
C LYS A 40 -14.00 -3.11 8.78
N LEU A 41 -13.75 -2.34 7.73
CA LEU A 41 -13.91 -0.89 7.75
C LEU A 41 -15.37 -0.45 7.93
N SER A 42 -16.31 -1.12 7.26
CA SER A 42 -17.75 -0.89 7.40
C SER A 42 -18.19 -1.06 8.86
N ASN A 43 -17.74 -2.12 9.52
CA ASN A 43 -18.04 -2.38 10.92
C ASN A 43 -17.42 -1.35 11.87
N ILE A 44 -16.12 -1.01 11.67
CA ILE A 44 -15.42 -0.04 12.53
C ILE A 44 -16.04 1.36 12.41
N LEU A 45 -16.41 1.76 11.21
CA LEU A 45 -16.89 3.12 10.92
C LEU A 45 -18.42 3.24 11.02
N ASN A 46 -19.11 2.12 11.17
CA ASN A 46 -20.59 2.03 11.21
C ASN A 46 -21.25 2.71 10.00
N ILE A 47 -20.73 2.45 8.80
CA ILE A 47 -21.27 2.91 7.53
C ILE A 47 -21.32 1.76 6.53
N SER A 48 -22.11 1.90 5.47
CA SER A 48 -22.27 0.85 4.46
C SER A 48 -20.95 0.58 3.69
N LYS A 49 -20.81 -0.64 3.17
CA LYS A 49 -19.69 -0.99 2.27
C LYS A 49 -19.65 -0.10 1.02
N THR A 50 -20.81 0.26 0.50
CA THR A 50 -20.95 1.17 -0.64
C THR A 50 -20.38 2.55 -0.28
N SER A 51 -20.67 3.06 0.93
CA SER A 51 -20.09 4.31 1.42
C SER A 51 -18.56 4.23 1.54
N ILE A 52 -18.02 3.10 2.05
CA ILE A 52 -16.56 2.88 2.09
C ILE A 52 -15.96 2.94 0.69
N GLN A 53 -16.57 2.26 -0.29
CA GLN A 53 -16.10 2.28 -1.68
C GLN A 53 -16.14 3.70 -2.28
N SER A 54 -17.23 4.45 -2.02
CA SER A 54 -17.34 5.85 -2.48
C SER A 54 -16.26 6.75 -1.86
N ILE A 55 -15.92 6.54 -0.59
CA ILE A 55 -14.83 7.27 0.07
C ILE A 55 -13.49 6.92 -0.60
N PHE A 56 -13.17 5.65 -0.81
CA PHE A 56 -11.95 5.25 -1.48
C PHE A 56 -11.83 5.87 -2.87
N GLN A 57 -12.90 5.80 -3.68
CA GLN A 57 -12.93 6.42 -5.02
C GLN A 57 -12.68 7.94 -4.96
N ALA A 58 -13.24 8.64 -3.96
CA ALA A 58 -13.00 10.07 -3.78
C ALA A 58 -11.54 10.35 -3.41
N LEU A 59 -10.95 9.57 -2.49
CA LEU A 59 -9.56 9.70 -2.07
C LEU A 59 -8.57 9.39 -3.19
N GLU A 60 -8.91 8.48 -4.09
CA GLU A 60 -8.12 8.19 -5.30
C GLU A 60 -8.22 9.31 -6.34
N LYS A 61 -9.43 9.84 -6.58
CA LYS A 61 -9.64 10.99 -7.49
C LYS A 61 -8.90 12.25 -7.05
N THR A 62 -8.72 12.45 -5.74
CA THR A 62 -7.92 13.56 -5.21
C THR A 62 -6.43 13.28 -5.17
N HIS A 63 -6.00 12.12 -5.66
CA HIS A 63 -4.60 11.66 -5.57
C HIS A 63 -4.04 11.63 -4.13
N LEU A 64 -4.92 11.48 -3.13
CA LEU A 64 -4.47 11.28 -1.76
C LEU A 64 -4.01 9.83 -1.53
N LEU A 65 -4.75 8.88 -2.12
CA LEU A 65 -4.47 7.45 -2.09
C LEU A 65 -4.35 6.90 -3.52
N PHE A 66 -3.78 5.72 -3.60
CA PHE A 66 -3.89 4.79 -4.72
C PHE A 66 -4.01 3.38 -4.18
N HIS A 67 -4.49 2.45 -4.99
CA HIS A 67 -4.56 1.04 -4.59
C HIS A 67 -3.57 0.19 -5.38
N VAL A 68 -3.22 -0.94 -4.77
CA VAL A 68 -2.47 -2.03 -5.38
C VAL A 68 -3.36 -3.28 -5.34
N GLU A 69 -3.58 -3.89 -6.50
CA GLU A 69 -4.39 -5.10 -6.64
C GLU A 69 -3.60 -6.35 -6.25
N PRO A 70 -4.27 -7.46 -5.85
CA PRO A 70 -3.60 -8.74 -5.68
C PRO A 70 -3.12 -9.29 -7.02
N TYR A 71 -1.96 -9.93 -7.04
CA TYR A 71 -1.50 -10.65 -8.23
C TYR A 71 -2.37 -11.88 -8.51
N GLY A 72 -2.73 -12.08 -9.78
CA GLY A 72 -3.48 -13.24 -10.22
C GLY A 72 -4.47 -12.97 -11.35
N SER A 73 -5.34 -13.93 -11.62
CA SER A 73 -6.38 -13.80 -12.64
C SER A 73 -7.35 -12.64 -12.34
N CYS A 74 -8.02 -12.13 -13.36
CA CYS A 74 -9.02 -11.07 -13.22
C CYS A 74 -10.05 -11.37 -12.12
N VAL A 75 -10.55 -12.61 -12.05
CA VAL A 75 -11.50 -13.05 -11.02
C VAL A 75 -10.88 -13.01 -9.61
N LYS A 76 -9.62 -13.43 -9.46
CA LYS A 76 -8.91 -13.39 -8.17
C LYS A 76 -8.73 -11.96 -7.69
N ARG A 77 -8.38 -11.04 -8.59
CA ARG A 77 -8.23 -9.60 -8.29
C ARG A 77 -9.53 -8.95 -7.81
N GLN A 78 -10.66 -9.33 -8.37
CA GLN A 78 -11.96 -8.81 -7.96
C GLN A 78 -12.48 -9.38 -6.62
N ARG A 79 -12.04 -10.56 -6.23
CA ARG A 79 -12.51 -11.24 -4.99
C ARG A 79 -11.70 -10.87 -3.75
N LYS A 80 -10.44 -10.50 -3.89
CA LYS A 80 -9.57 -10.11 -2.77
C LYS A 80 -9.64 -8.60 -2.53
N SER A 81 -9.40 -8.19 -1.28
CA SER A 81 -9.31 -6.77 -0.92
C SER A 81 -8.10 -6.14 -1.59
N TRP A 82 -8.24 -4.93 -2.05
CA TRP A 82 -7.14 -4.10 -2.53
C TRP A 82 -6.37 -3.52 -1.34
N GLU A 83 -5.09 -3.27 -1.53
CA GLU A 83 -4.25 -2.59 -0.56
C GLU A 83 -4.12 -1.12 -0.93
N TYR A 84 -4.33 -0.22 0.06
CA TYR A 84 -4.33 1.22 -0.16
C TYR A 84 -3.12 1.89 0.45
N TYR A 85 -2.50 2.77 -0.33
CA TYR A 85 -1.30 3.51 0.05
C TYR A 85 -1.49 5.01 -0.18
N PHE A 86 -0.81 5.83 0.62
CA PHE A 86 -0.75 7.27 0.37
C PHE A 86 0.20 7.57 -0.79
N LEU A 87 -0.19 8.49 -1.68
CA LEU A 87 0.67 8.92 -2.79
C LEU A 87 1.96 9.59 -2.30
N THR A 88 1.98 10.10 -1.07
CA THR A 88 3.18 10.59 -0.40
C THR A 88 3.27 10.06 1.02
N SER A 89 4.46 9.58 1.42
CA SER A 89 4.71 9.07 2.77
C SER A 89 4.63 10.15 3.84
N GLN A 90 4.76 11.43 3.46
CA GLN A 90 4.67 12.57 4.37
C GLN A 90 3.31 12.67 5.05
N ILE A 91 2.23 12.35 4.33
CA ILE A 91 0.88 12.35 4.91
C ILE A 91 0.77 11.28 5.99
N LYS A 92 1.22 10.06 5.69
CA LYS A 92 1.27 8.95 6.65
C LYS A 92 2.12 9.33 7.87
N ALA A 93 3.32 9.87 7.66
CA ALA A 93 4.21 10.34 8.72
C ALA A 93 3.55 11.38 9.63
N SER A 94 2.89 12.39 9.04
CA SER A 94 2.19 13.44 9.79
C SER A 94 1.10 12.89 10.70
N ILE A 95 0.34 11.88 10.23
CA ILE A 95 -0.71 11.22 11.01
C ILE A 95 -0.10 10.44 12.18
N TYR A 96 0.99 9.70 11.95
CA TYR A 96 1.70 8.97 13.00
C TYR A 96 2.21 9.91 14.10
N ILE A 97 2.86 11.02 13.71
CA ILE A 97 3.38 12.02 14.63
C ILE A 97 2.24 12.65 15.43
N LYS A 98 1.16 13.07 14.76
CA LYS A 98 0.01 13.68 15.41
C LYS A 98 -0.64 12.78 16.47
N ASN A 99 -0.64 11.46 16.25
CA ASN A 99 -1.20 10.49 17.18
C ASN A 99 -0.17 9.98 18.22
N GLY A 100 1.05 10.50 18.26
CA GLY A 100 2.11 10.11 19.21
C GLY A 100 2.69 8.70 18.97
N LEU A 101 2.34 8.04 17.87
CA LEU A 101 2.72 6.64 17.61
C LEU A 101 4.14 6.50 17.08
N ALA A 102 4.72 7.56 16.51
CA ALA A 102 6.07 7.54 15.95
C ALA A 102 7.14 7.24 17.03
N THR A 103 6.90 7.69 18.27
CA THR A 103 7.80 7.46 19.41
C THR A 103 7.49 6.18 20.19
N GLN A 104 6.25 5.70 20.14
CA GLN A 104 5.84 4.49 20.86
C GLN A 104 6.39 3.21 20.20
N ASN A 105 6.42 3.14 18.89
CA ASN A 105 6.94 2.01 18.15
C ASN A 105 7.76 2.47 16.91
N PRO A 106 8.99 3.00 17.10
CA PRO A 106 9.78 3.58 16.01
C PRO A 106 10.08 2.58 14.88
N LYS A 107 10.28 1.30 15.19
CA LYS A 107 10.54 0.27 14.17
C LYS A 107 9.34 0.05 13.26
N GLU A 108 8.17 -0.13 13.83
CA GLU A 108 6.94 -0.30 13.06
C GLU A 108 6.62 0.95 12.25
N TYR A 109 6.78 2.13 12.83
CA TYR A 109 6.63 3.41 12.15
C TYR A 109 7.50 3.49 10.89
N ILE A 110 8.82 3.24 11.02
CA ILE A 110 9.75 3.28 9.89
C ILE A 110 9.40 2.19 8.85
N ALA A 111 9.05 0.97 9.29
CA ALA A 111 8.66 -0.11 8.39
C ALA A 111 7.46 0.29 7.52
N ASN A 112 6.39 0.77 8.16
CA ASN A 112 5.17 1.20 7.48
C ASN A 112 5.40 2.40 6.54
N LEU A 113 6.30 3.32 6.90
CA LEU A 113 6.67 4.44 6.03
C LEU A 113 7.51 3.96 4.84
N SER A 114 8.45 3.04 5.05
CA SER A 114 9.30 2.50 3.99
C SER A 114 8.46 1.76 2.95
N GLU A 115 7.54 0.91 3.38
CA GLU A 115 6.61 0.20 2.49
C GLU A 115 5.77 1.19 1.67
N ASN A 116 5.17 2.20 2.32
CA ASN A 116 4.41 3.23 1.62
C ASN A 116 5.28 4.05 0.65
N LEU A 117 6.53 4.34 1.00
CA LEU A 117 7.46 5.06 0.14
C LEU A 117 7.78 4.26 -1.13
N VAL A 118 8.04 2.96 -0.97
CA VAL A 118 8.31 2.07 -2.10
C VAL A 118 7.07 1.95 -2.98
N ALA A 119 5.89 1.70 -2.40
CA ALA A 119 4.63 1.66 -3.13
C ALA A 119 4.39 2.94 -3.96
N ALA A 120 4.55 4.12 -3.35
CA ALA A 120 4.37 5.40 -4.03
C ALA A 120 5.42 5.65 -5.12
N SER A 121 6.65 5.19 -4.91
CA SER A 121 7.72 5.28 -5.92
C SER A 121 7.44 4.40 -7.11
N LEU A 122 7.01 3.14 -6.88
CA LEU A 122 6.61 2.21 -7.93
C LEU A 122 5.41 2.73 -8.72
N PHE A 123 4.39 3.24 -8.02
CA PHE A 123 3.22 3.84 -8.65
C PHE A 123 3.58 5.02 -9.57
N LYS A 124 4.48 5.91 -9.14
CA LYS A 124 4.97 7.02 -9.96
C LYS A 124 5.79 6.54 -11.16
N LEU A 125 6.62 5.52 -10.98
CA LEU A 125 7.38 4.92 -12.07
C LEU A 125 6.47 4.27 -13.12
N GLN A 126 5.41 3.60 -12.70
CA GLN A 126 4.41 2.98 -13.57
C GLN A 126 3.74 3.99 -14.51
N GLN A 127 3.60 5.27 -14.11
CA GLN A 127 3.03 6.30 -14.98
C GLN A 127 3.89 6.57 -16.23
N ASN A 128 5.19 6.22 -16.20
CA ASN A 128 6.16 6.49 -17.25
C ASN A 128 6.85 5.22 -17.77
N ARG A 129 6.43 4.04 -17.32
CA ARG A 129 7.03 2.74 -17.66
C ARG A 129 5.95 1.68 -17.79
N ASP A 130 6.15 0.77 -18.70
CA ASP A 130 5.19 -0.30 -19.00
C ASP A 130 5.41 -1.51 -18.08
N PHE A 131 4.87 -1.46 -16.88
CA PHE A 131 4.78 -2.59 -15.96
C PHE A 131 3.54 -2.49 -15.06
N GLY A 132 3.05 -3.62 -14.59
CA GLY A 132 2.00 -3.70 -13.59
C GLY A 132 2.56 -3.83 -12.18
N ILE A 133 1.88 -3.23 -11.18
CA ILE A 133 2.21 -3.38 -9.76
C ILE A 133 1.10 -4.15 -9.08
N PHE A 134 1.48 -5.20 -8.33
CA PHE A 134 0.55 -6.04 -7.58
C PHE A 134 1.16 -6.33 -6.21
N TYR A 135 0.33 -6.66 -5.22
CA TYR A 135 0.82 -7.29 -4.00
C TYR A 135 0.77 -8.82 -4.12
N ASP A 136 1.62 -9.53 -3.37
CA ASP A 136 1.62 -11.00 -3.34
C ASP A 136 0.53 -11.53 -2.40
N PRO A 137 -0.58 -12.09 -2.92
CA PRO A 137 -1.71 -12.52 -2.10
C PRO A 137 -1.48 -13.86 -1.37
N GLU A 138 -0.32 -14.46 -1.51
CA GLU A 138 0.01 -15.77 -0.94
C GLU A 138 0.52 -15.63 0.50
N LYS A 139 0.26 -16.65 1.33
CA LYS A 139 0.72 -16.65 2.72
C LYS A 139 2.25 -16.56 2.80
N GLY A 140 2.75 -15.54 3.48
CA GLY A 140 4.19 -15.26 3.55
C GLY A 140 4.75 -14.80 2.20
N GLY A 141 3.93 -14.15 1.40
CA GLY A 141 4.34 -13.48 0.17
C GLY A 141 5.24 -12.28 0.42
N VAL A 142 5.74 -11.71 -0.67
CA VAL A 142 6.50 -10.45 -0.67
C VAL A 142 5.54 -9.25 -0.73
N ASP A 143 6.05 -8.07 -0.44
CA ASP A 143 5.21 -6.86 -0.40
C ASP A 143 4.69 -6.51 -1.80
N PHE A 144 5.55 -6.57 -2.84
CA PHE A 144 5.13 -6.23 -4.21
C PHE A 144 5.64 -7.23 -5.24
N LEU A 145 4.88 -7.33 -6.33
CA LEU A 145 5.23 -8.03 -7.55
C LEU A 145 5.13 -7.05 -8.72
N LEU A 146 6.23 -6.85 -9.45
CA LEU A 146 6.18 -6.15 -10.71
C LEU A 146 5.96 -7.15 -11.84
N ASN A 147 4.99 -6.87 -12.70
CA ASN A 147 4.75 -7.63 -13.92
C ASN A 147 5.22 -6.80 -15.11
N THR A 148 6.30 -7.21 -15.75
CA THR A 148 6.86 -6.53 -16.91
C THR A 148 5.98 -6.74 -18.16
N ILE A 149 6.18 -5.93 -19.19
CA ILE A 149 5.50 -6.09 -20.49
C ILE A 149 5.82 -7.45 -21.14
N MET A 150 6.97 -8.04 -20.83
CA MET A 150 7.37 -9.37 -21.31
C MET A 150 6.73 -10.51 -20.52
N GLY A 151 6.01 -10.19 -19.46
CA GLY A 151 5.36 -11.18 -18.59
C GLY A 151 6.22 -11.65 -17.42
N ASP A 152 7.45 -11.14 -17.28
CA ASP A 152 8.31 -11.49 -16.16
C ASP A 152 7.77 -10.91 -14.87
N ILE A 153 7.90 -11.66 -13.79
CA ILE A 153 7.51 -11.23 -12.45
C ILE A 153 8.76 -10.95 -11.63
N ILE A 154 8.85 -9.76 -11.06
CA ILE A 154 9.96 -9.37 -10.18
C ILE A 154 9.42 -9.17 -8.77
N PRO A 155 9.72 -10.10 -7.82
CA PRO A 155 9.32 -9.96 -6.42
C PRO A 155 10.11 -8.87 -5.72
N ILE A 156 9.43 -8.03 -4.92
CA ILE A 156 10.03 -6.97 -4.12
C ILE A 156 9.60 -7.12 -2.67
N GLU A 157 10.57 -7.17 -1.77
CA GLU A 157 10.38 -7.18 -0.33
C GLU A 157 10.94 -5.90 0.27
N VAL A 158 10.19 -5.24 1.13
CA VAL A 158 10.59 -3.99 1.79
C VAL A 158 10.84 -4.24 3.27
N GLY A 159 11.88 -3.62 3.84
CA GLY A 159 12.13 -3.80 5.26
C GLY A 159 13.15 -2.87 5.87
N ILE A 160 13.43 -3.09 7.16
CA ILE A 160 14.37 -2.32 7.95
C ILE A 160 15.54 -3.21 8.32
N GLY A 161 16.75 -2.67 8.19
CA GLY A 161 17.98 -3.39 8.56
C GLY A 161 18.26 -4.60 7.66
N ALA A 162 18.89 -5.63 8.22
CA ALA A 162 19.17 -6.87 7.50
C ALA A 162 17.87 -7.68 7.31
N LYS A 163 17.29 -7.64 6.12
CA LYS A 163 16.12 -8.44 5.76
C LYS A 163 16.53 -9.89 5.46
N ASN A 164 15.67 -10.82 5.87
CA ASN A 164 15.84 -12.22 5.54
C ASN A 164 15.42 -12.45 4.08
N THR A 165 16.30 -13.05 3.30
CA THR A 165 16.05 -13.36 1.88
C THR A 165 15.00 -14.47 1.64
N LYS A 166 14.53 -15.17 2.68
CA LYS A 166 13.64 -16.33 2.56
C LYS A 166 12.32 -16.02 1.81
N GLN A 167 11.70 -14.86 2.05
CA GLN A 167 10.44 -14.50 1.39
C GLN A 167 10.68 -14.28 -0.10
N VAL A 168 11.73 -13.51 -0.45
CA VAL A 168 12.09 -13.25 -1.84
C VAL A 168 12.48 -14.53 -2.57
N LYS A 169 13.31 -15.41 -1.97
CA LYS A 169 13.66 -16.71 -2.57
C LYS A 169 12.45 -17.58 -2.82
N LYS A 170 11.48 -17.62 -1.90
CA LYS A 170 10.22 -18.34 -2.12
C LYS A 170 9.39 -17.72 -3.24
N ALA A 171 9.33 -16.41 -3.34
CA ALA A 171 8.61 -15.74 -4.39
C ALA A 171 9.27 -15.92 -5.76
N ILE A 172 10.62 -15.85 -5.84
CA ILE A 172 11.39 -16.18 -7.05
C ILE A 172 11.00 -17.57 -7.56
N SER A 173 11.06 -18.59 -6.69
CA SER A 173 10.66 -19.96 -7.04
C SER A 173 9.19 -20.08 -7.43
N ARG A 174 8.27 -19.39 -6.73
CA ARG A 174 6.83 -19.43 -6.97
C ARG A 174 6.44 -18.87 -8.33
N TYR A 175 7.07 -17.75 -8.69
CA TYR A 175 6.73 -16.99 -9.91
C TYR A 175 7.69 -17.26 -11.07
N ASN A 176 8.64 -18.18 -10.90
CA ASN A 176 9.69 -18.49 -11.87
C ASN A 176 10.43 -17.22 -12.33
N SER A 177 10.84 -16.41 -11.36
CA SER A 177 11.51 -15.13 -11.59
C SER A 177 13.03 -15.33 -11.69
N ASP A 178 13.72 -14.55 -12.52
CA ASP A 178 15.18 -14.60 -12.63
C ASP A 178 15.87 -14.03 -11.39
N TYR A 179 15.24 -13.03 -10.76
CA TYR A 179 15.74 -12.36 -9.56
C TYR A 179 14.61 -11.74 -8.75
N GLY A 180 14.94 -11.28 -7.56
CA GLY A 180 14.05 -10.48 -6.71
C GLY A 180 14.81 -9.31 -6.08
N ILE A 181 14.08 -8.34 -5.58
CA ILE A 181 14.62 -7.11 -5.02
C ILE A 181 14.29 -7.03 -3.52
N ILE A 182 15.29 -6.69 -2.71
CA ILE A 182 15.09 -6.32 -1.31
C ILE A 182 15.41 -4.84 -1.16
N VAL A 183 14.42 -4.06 -0.74
CA VAL A 183 14.59 -2.64 -0.41
C VAL A 183 14.72 -2.50 1.10
N SER A 184 15.88 -2.01 1.57
CA SER A 184 16.10 -1.79 2.99
C SER A 184 16.89 -0.51 3.25
N ASN A 185 16.85 -0.02 4.48
CA ASN A 185 17.62 1.15 4.92
C ASN A 185 19.05 0.79 5.38
N ARG A 186 19.53 -0.43 5.10
CA ARG A 186 20.86 -0.89 5.52
C ARG A 186 22.00 -0.23 4.76
N SER A 187 21.77 0.08 3.49
CA SER A 187 22.78 0.65 2.60
C SER A 187 22.11 1.59 1.59
N SER A 188 22.79 2.67 1.26
CA SER A 188 22.42 3.57 0.16
C SER A 188 22.92 3.08 -1.21
N ARG A 189 23.58 1.93 -1.26
CA ARG A 189 24.12 1.34 -2.49
C ARG A 189 23.35 0.09 -2.89
N ILE A 190 23.23 -0.11 -4.20
CA ILE A 190 22.74 -1.37 -4.76
C ILE A 190 23.83 -2.43 -4.52
N GLN A 191 23.46 -3.50 -3.86
CA GLN A 191 24.31 -4.66 -3.64
C GLN A 191 23.67 -5.86 -4.32
N LYS A 192 24.47 -6.64 -5.08
CA LYS A 192 24.05 -7.95 -5.54
C LYS A 192 24.46 -8.96 -4.49
N GLU A 193 23.53 -9.79 -4.07
CA GLU A 193 23.82 -10.98 -3.26
C GLU A 193 23.67 -12.19 -4.19
N ASP A 194 24.78 -12.91 -4.38
CA ASP A 194 24.75 -14.17 -5.13
C ASP A 194 23.99 -15.22 -4.32
N ASN A 195 23.31 -16.13 -5.02
CA ASN A 195 22.46 -17.16 -4.43
C ASN A 195 23.23 -18.21 -3.64
#